data_b49ae579a69ad13f9ab4a7158ff7e2ad
#
_entry.id   b49ae579a69ad13f9ab4a7158ff7e2ad
#
_cell.length_a   1.000
_cell.length_b   1.000
_cell.length_c   1.000
_cell.angle_alpha   90.00
_cell.angle_beta   90.00
_cell.angle_gamma   90.00
#
_symmetry.space_group_name_H-M   'P 1'
#
loop_
_entity.id
_entity.type
_entity.pdbx_description
1 polymer ?
#
loop_
_entity_poly.entity_id
_entity_poly.type
_entity_poly.pdbx_seq_one_letter_code
_entity_poly.pdbx_strand_id
1 'polypeptide(L)'
;NQNTMFKINKITFFSSCNAKNKTASNSNFTIEDLYQYTDIALFITSTSEEKTLENTLKKVSINNIKFTSSPTLGEPKLYYKNINNFAKSEISEENLINENLDFNITSEDEVNLDKPTLYNNLANPIVLSYINHNIKTDYTITDTSTPMTYDGSLLKRCNILLNNIACSFSFDVYVTNNISQEFKCTIYIDIPLDLDNQSIYNGNITLKKDTNFNFYRYR
;
A
#
# COMPACT_ATOMS: atom_id res chain seq x y z
N ASN A 1 -16.01 -25.62 2.08
CA ASN A 1 -15.74 -24.20 1.85
C ASN A 1 -17.01 -23.43 2.09
N GLN A 2 -17.34 -23.16 3.35
CA GLN A 2 -18.46 -22.28 3.66
C GLN A 2 -18.09 -20.85 3.35
N ASN A 3 -18.93 -20.19 2.60
CA ASN A 3 -18.81 -18.77 2.34
C ASN A 3 -18.94 -18.02 3.68
N THR A 4 -18.26 -16.91 3.79
CA THR A 4 -17.90 -16.30 5.04
C THR A 4 -18.70 -15.06 5.36
N MET A 5 -18.58 -14.67 6.60
CA MET A 5 -19.19 -13.47 7.16
C MET A 5 -18.56 -12.17 6.62
N PHE A 6 -17.39 -12.27 5.97
CA PHE A 6 -16.61 -11.10 5.57
C PHE A 6 -16.14 -11.17 4.12
N LYS A 7 -15.96 -10.01 3.53
CA LYS A 7 -15.36 -9.83 2.20
C LYS A 7 -14.55 -8.53 2.13
N ILE A 8 -13.60 -8.48 1.20
CA ILE A 8 -13.02 -7.22 0.75
C ILE A 8 -13.84 -6.78 -0.46
N ASN A 9 -14.60 -5.72 -0.30
CA ASN A 9 -15.52 -5.23 -1.31
C ASN A 9 -14.92 -4.14 -2.21
N LYS A 10 -13.83 -3.53 -1.77
CA LYS A 10 -13.13 -2.51 -2.51
C LYS A 10 -11.65 -2.48 -2.14
N ILE A 11 -10.81 -2.23 -3.12
CA ILE A 11 -9.40 -1.88 -2.95
C ILE A 11 -9.15 -0.58 -3.70
N THR A 12 -8.48 0.37 -3.06
CA THR A 12 -8.01 1.58 -3.72
C THR A 12 -6.49 1.61 -3.74
N PHE A 13 -5.94 2.13 -4.84
CA PHE A 13 -4.50 2.27 -5.04
C PHE A 13 -4.18 3.71 -5.37
N PHE A 14 -3.08 4.18 -4.83
CA PHE A 14 -2.45 5.43 -5.23
C PHE A 14 -0.96 5.19 -5.45
N SER A 15 -0.47 5.42 -6.67
CA SER A 15 0.93 5.24 -7.01
C SER A 15 1.56 6.56 -7.41
N SER A 16 2.75 6.81 -6.90
CA SER A 16 3.54 8.00 -7.19
C SER A 16 5.04 7.71 -7.07
N CYS A 17 5.84 8.71 -7.38
CA CYS A 17 7.29 8.67 -7.23
C CYS A 17 7.78 10.00 -6.67
N ASN A 18 8.88 9.96 -5.93
CA ASN A 18 9.52 11.18 -5.45
C ASN A 18 11.05 11.01 -5.47
N ALA A 19 11.76 12.11 -5.41
CA ALA A 19 13.22 12.13 -5.31
C ALA A 19 13.64 12.22 -3.83
N LYS A 20 14.62 11.42 -3.44
CA LYS A 20 15.13 11.42 -2.07
C LYS A 20 16.42 12.23 -1.96
N ASN A 21 17.41 11.92 -2.77
CA ASN A 21 18.69 12.60 -2.77
C ASN A 21 18.83 13.47 -4.00
N LYS A 22 19.08 14.73 -3.79
CA LYS A 22 19.22 15.77 -4.83
C LYS A 22 20.42 16.63 -4.50
N THR A 23 21.21 16.96 -5.52
CA THR A 23 22.27 17.95 -5.42
C THR A 23 22.04 19.05 -6.44
N ALA A 24 22.20 20.29 -6.01
CA ALA A 24 22.12 21.46 -6.88
C ALA A 24 23.48 22.16 -6.90
N SER A 25 23.97 22.47 -8.09
CA SER A 25 25.16 23.26 -8.30
C SER A 25 24.93 24.29 -9.42
N ASN A 26 25.29 25.53 -9.18
CA ASN A 26 25.20 26.69 -10.08
C ASN A 26 24.10 26.72 -11.15
N SER A 27 24.05 25.79 -12.08
CA SER A 27 23.06 25.67 -13.15
C SER A 27 22.53 24.25 -13.34
N ASN A 28 22.99 23.31 -12.53
CA ASN A 28 22.66 21.90 -12.68
C ASN A 28 21.95 21.38 -11.43
N PHE A 29 21.03 20.46 -11.66
CA PHE A 29 20.32 19.75 -10.61
C PHE A 29 20.38 18.26 -10.89
N THR A 30 20.98 17.50 -9.99
CA THR A 30 21.14 16.04 -10.12
C THR A 30 20.24 15.32 -9.13
N ILE A 31 19.50 14.34 -9.62
CA ILE A 31 18.73 13.40 -8.82
C ILE A 31 19.54 12.11 -8.71
N GLU A 32 19.88 11.72 -7.49
CA GLU A 32 20.69 10.52 -7.22
C GLU A 32 19.82 9.32 -6.87
N ASP A 33 18.76 9.52 -6.13
CA ASP A 33 17.84 8.48 -5.71
C ASP A 33 16.39 8.90 -5.90
N LEU A 34 15.61 7.95 -6.39
CA LEU A 34 14.15 7.99 -6.39
C LEU A 34 13.59 6.94 -5.44
N TYR A 35 12.35 7.13 -5.03
CA TYR A 35 11.53 6.07 -4.47
C TYR A 35 10.15 6.08 -5.12
N GLN A 36 9.70 4.91 -5.51
CA GLN A 36 8.34 4.70 -6.02
C GLN A 36 7.49 4.09 -4.92
N TYR A 37 6.31 4.63 -4.70
CA TYR A 37 5.40 4.11 -3.68
C TYR A 37 4.01 3.88 -4.22
N THR A 38 3.34 2.88 -3.65
CA THR A 38 1.95 2.54 -3.92
C THR A 38 1.24 2.32 -2.60
N ASP A 39 0.28 3.19 -2.30
CA ASP A 39 -0.60 3.03 -1.17
C ASP A 39 -1.76 2.11 -1.55
N ILE A 40 -2.07 1.16 -0.70
CA ILE A 40 -3.08 0.12 -0.91
C ILE A 40 -4.07 0.19 0.25
N ALA A 41 -5.29 0.59 -0.03
CA ALA A 41 -6.34 0.64 0.98
C ALA A 41 -7.34 -0.50 0.79
N LEU A 42 -7.44 -1.37 1.79
CA LEU A 42 -8.33 -2.52 1.82
C LEU A 42 -9.58 -2.19 2.63
N PHE A 43 -10.75 -2.37 2.03
CA PHE A 43 -12.03 -2.14 2.69
C PHE A 43 -12.69 -3.49 2.98
N ILE A 44 -12.68 -3.88 4.25
CA ILE A 44 -13.29 -5.13 4.74
C ILE A 44 -14.71 -4.82 5.22
N THR A 45 -15.67 -5.61 4.80
CA THR A 45 -17.06 -5.47 5.19
C THR A 45 -17.67 -6.82 5.56
N SER A 46 -18.75 -6.78 6.33
CA SER A 46 -19.62 -7.92 6.56
C SER A 46 -20.45 -8.23 5.31
N THR A 47 -20.75 -9.50 5.09
CA THR A 47 -21.67 -9.96 4.04
C THR A 47 -23.13 -9.81 4.43
N SER A 48 -23.43 -9.51 5.72
CA SER A 48 -24.75 -9.32 6.27
C SER A 48 -24.95 -7.89 6.77
N GLU A 49 -26.13 -7.34 6.59
CA GLU A 49 -26.51 -6.03 7.14
C GLU A 49 -26.81 -6.10 8.63
N GLU A 50 -27.29 -7.26 9.11
CA GLU A 50 -27.53 -7.48 10.52
C GLU A 50 -26.20 -7.67 11.26
N LYS A 51 -25.99 -6.86 12.30
CA LYS A 51 -24.78 -6.92 13.11
C LYS A 51 -24.93 -7.93 14.26
N THR A 52 -24.14 -8.99 14.21
CA THR A 52 -24.06 -10.01 15.24
C THR A 52 -22.60 -10.14 15.71
N LEU A 53 -22.36 -10.90 16.79
CA LEU A 53 -20.99 -11.20 17.21
C LEU A 53 -20.22 -12.03 16.17
N GLU A 54 -20.92 -12.77 15.33
CA GLU A 54 -20.32 -13.60 14.29
C GLU A 54 -19.81 -12.77 13.10
N ASN A 55 -20.52 -11.69 12.76
CA ASN A 55 -20.21 -10.86 11.56
C ASN A 55 -19.61 -9.50 11.89
N THR A 56 -19.12 -9.32 13.10
CA THR A 56 -18.38 -8.13 13.52
C THR A 56 -16.92 -8.47 13.81
N LEU A 57 -16.02 -7.54 13.47
CA LEU A 57 -14.59 -7.72 13.58
C LEU A 57 -14.11 -7.47 15.00
N LYS A 58 -13.24 -8.35 15.49
CA LYS A 58 -12.46 -8.19 16.71
C LYS A 58 -11.01 -7.80 16.38
N LYS A 59 -10.44 -8.43 15.38
CA LYS A 59 -9.05 -8.24 14.96
C LYS A 59 -8.89 -8.49 13.47
N VAL A 60 -7.96 -7.77 12.85
CA VAL A 60 -7.46 -8.07 11.51
C VAL A 60 -5.95 -8.21 11.59
N SER A 61 -5.39 -9.20 10.91
CA SER A 61 -3.94 -9.42 10.84
C SER A 61 -3.48 -9.51 9.39
N ILE A 62 -2.31 -8.97 9.11
CA ILE A 62 -1.60 -9.14 7.84
C ILE A 62 -0.41 -10.05 8.11
N ASN A 63 -0.33 -11.16 7.40
CA ASN A 63 0.69 -12.19 7.56
C ASN A 63 1.19 -12.72 6.22
N ASN A 64 2.25 -13.53 6.27
CA ASN A 64 2.76 -14.29 5.12
C ASN A 64 3.05 -13.43 3.90
N ILE A 65 3.73 -12.30 4.11
CA ILE A 65 4.16 -11.44 3.02
C ILE A 65 5.23 -12.18 2.21
N LYS A 66 4.99 -12.32 0.90
CA LYS A 66 5.89 -13.00 -0.03
C LYS A 66 6.10 -12.17 -1.27
N PHE A 67 7.35 -11.81 -1.54
CA PHE A 67 7.76 -11.23 -2.82
C PHE A 67 8.01 -12.35 -3.81
N THR A 68 7.15 -12.49 -4.82
CA THR A 68 7.25 -13.52 -5.87
C THR A 68 8.12 -13.10 -7.03
N SER A 69 8.26 -11.81 -7.24
CA SER A 69 9.29 -11.22 -8.09
C SER A 69 9.84 -9.96 -7.44
N SER A 70 11.10 -9.66 -7.69
CA SER A 70 11.77 -8.47 -7.16
C SER A 70 12.23 -7.57 -8.29
N PRO A 71 12.21 -6.24 -8.09
CA PRO A 71 12.73 -5.31 -9.08
C PRO A 71 14.24 -5.48 -9.24
N THR A 72 14.75 -5.16 -10.42
CA THR A 72 16.20 -5.08 -10.68
C THR A 72 16.78 -3.75 -10.20
N LEU A 73 15.95 -2.73 -10.04
CA LEU A 73 16.31 -1.43 -9.46
C LEU A 73 15.47 -1.17 -8.21
N GLY A 74 16.16 -0.80 -7.13
CA GLY A 74 15.53 -0.44 -5.87
C GLY A 74 15.49 -1.58 -4.85
N GLU A 75 14.87 -1.29 -3.73
CA GLU A 75 14.73 -2.16 -2.56
C GLU A 75 13.29 -2.11 -2.07
N PRO A 76 12.46 -3.13 -2.39
CA PRO A 76 11.05 -3.12 -2.05
C PRO A 76 10.82 -3.44 -0.58
N LYS A 77 9.97 -2.67 0.07
CA LYS A 77 9.51 -2.88 1.44
C LYS A 77 8.00 -2.59 1.55
N LEU A 78 7.35 -3.23 2.50
CA LEU A 78 5.95 -3.02 2.79
C LEU A 78 5.77 -2.45 4.20
N TYR A 79 5.00 -1.38 4.29
CA TYR A 79 4.71 -0.65 5.53
C TYR A 79 3.21 -0.63 5.79
N TYR A 80 2.82 -0.38 7.03
CA TYR A 80 1.45 0.06 7.31
C TYR A 80 1.39 1.57 7.46
N LYS A 81 0.24 2.15 7.12
CA LYS A 81 -0.07 3.55 7.41
C LYS A 81 -1.11 3.63 8.52
N ASN A 82 -0.79 4.38 9.56
CA ASN A 82 -1.77 4.83 10.54
C ASN A 82 -2.42 6.14 10.07
N ILE A 83 -3.41 6.62 10.81
CA ILE A 83 -4.16 7.82 10.44
C ILE A 83 -3.24 9.05 10.30
N ASN A 84 -2.25 9.19 11.16
CA ASN A 84 -1.29 10.31 11.11
C ASN A 84 -0.39 10.27 9.86
N ASN A 85 -0.26 9.12 9.23
CA ASN A 85 0.64 8.90 8.10
C ASN A 85 -0.08 8.81 6.74
N PHE A 86 -1.41 8.88 6.69
CA PHE A 86 -2.16 8.64 5.43
C PHE A 86 -1.72 9.55 4.28
N ALA A 87 -1.37 10.79 4.55
CA ALA A 87 -0.95 11.76 3.52
C ALA A 87 0.56 11.75 3.26
N LYS A 88 1.36 10.98 3.99
CA LYS A 88 2.81 10.96 3.86
C LYS A 88 3.26 9.95 2.82
N SER A 89 4.22 10.34 1.98
CA SER A 89 4.87 9.44 1.02
C SER A 89 6.07 8.71 1.63
N GLU A 90 6.74 9.31 2.61
CA GLU A 90 7.79 8.66 3.41
C GLU A 90 7.22 8.19 4.73
N ILE A 91 7.54 6.96 5.10
CA ILE A 91 7.04 6.31 6.31
C ILE A 91 8.24 5.85 7.14
N SER A 92 8.13 6.01 8.45
CA SER A 92 9.17 5.56 9.38
C SER A 92 9.40 4.05 9.28
N GLU A 93 10.65 3.61 9.44
CA GLU A 93 11.01 2.19 9.54
C GLU A 93 10.29 1.48 10.71
N GLU A 94 9.80 2.20 11.69
CA GLU A 94 8.98 1.65 12.77
C GLU A 94 7.66 1.05 12.26
N ASN A 95 7.20 1.51 11.11
CA ASN A 95 5.98 1.03 10.46
C ASN A 95 6.23 -0.14 9.49
N LEU A 96 7.47 -0.61 9.38
CA LEU A 96 7.82 -1.72 8.52
C LEU A 96 7.11 -3.00 8.98
N ILE A 97 6.49 -3.69 8.02
CA ILE A 97 5.87 -4.99 8.27
C ILE A 97 6.92 -6.08 8.00
N ASN A 98 7.44 -6.67 9.08
CA ASN A 98 8.47 -7.71 8.98
C ASN A 98 7.90 -9.12 8.90
N GLU A 99 6.95 -9.45 9.77
CA GLU A 99 6.39 -10.80 9.86
C GLU A 99 4.86 -10.76 9.82
N ASN A 100 4.27 -10.25 10.87
CA ASN A 100 2.83 -10.07 10.97
C ASN A 100 2.49 -8.71 11.58
N LEU A 101 1.31 -8.23 11.28
CA LEU A 101 0.79 -6.99 11.80
C LEU A 101 -0.65 -7.20 12.24
N ASP A 102 -0.94 -6.87 13.49
CA ASP A 102 -2.27 -6.96 14.07
C ASP A 102 -2.90 -5.58 14.18
N PHE A 103 -4.13 -5.47 13.67
CA PHE A 103 -5.01 -4.33 13.86
C PHE A 103 -6.11 -4.74 14.84
N ASN A 104 -6.12 -4.15 16.02
CA ASN A 104 -7.18 -4.37 17.00
C ASN A 104 -8.27 -3.32 16.84
N ILE A 105 -9.50 -3.74 16.98
CA ILE A 105 -10.64 -2.83 17.01
C ILE A 105 -10.75 -2.27 18.41
N THR A 106 -10.75 -0.95 18.49
CA THR A 106 -10.89 -0.22 19.75
C THR A 106 -12.14 0.66 19.72
N SER A 107 -12.64 1.02 20.88
CA SER A 107 -13.61 2.09 20.99
C SER A 107 -13.00 3.43 20.59
N GLU A 108 -13.84 4.39 20.20
CA GLU A 108 -13.37 5.72 19.81
C GLU A 108 -12.55 6.41 20.92
N ASP A 109 -12.88 6.14 22.16
CA ASP A 109 -12.20 6.71 23.34
C ASP A 109 -10.80 6.14 23.59
N GLU A 110 -10.50 4.97 23.03
CA GLU A 110 -9.23 4.25 23.22
C GLU A 110 -8.30 4.35 22.01
N VAL A 111 -8.67 5.12 21.01
CA VAL A 111 -7.92 5.19 19.76
C VAL A 111 -6.55 5.85 19.97
N ASN A 112 -5.51 5.10 19.61
CA ASN A 112 -4.18 5.63 19.44
C ASN A 112 -3.86 5.77 17.94
N LEU A 113 -3.82 7.00 17.46
CA LEU A 113 -3.64 7.31 16.03
C LEU A 113 -2.26 6.92 15.49
N ASP A 114 -1.30 6.63 16.36
CA ASP A 114 0.05 6.21 15.98
C ASP A 114 0.19 4.69 15.88
N LYS A 115 -0.85 3.94 16.24
CA LYS A 115 -0.87 2.48 16.16
C LYS A 115 -1.80 1.98 15.07
N PRO A 116 -1.56 0.76 14.57
CA PRO A 116 -2.51 0.09 13.68
C PRO A 116 -3.85 -0.10 14.39
N THR A 117 -4.85 0.62 13.98
CA THR A 117 -6.16 0.64 14.61
C THR A 117 -7.26 0.66 13.57
N LEU A 118 -8.34 -0.08 13.84
CA LEU A 118 -9.57 -0.05 13.06
C LEU A 118 -10.67 0.62 13.88
N TYR A 119 -11.33 1.59 13.28
CA TYR A 119 -12.53 2.18 13.86
C TYR A 119 -13.75 1.32 13.53
N ASN A 120 -14.63 1.15 14.48
CA ASN A 120 -16.00 0.66 14.25
C ASN A 120 -16.16 -0.39 13.16
N ASN A 121 -15.63 -1.55 13.37
CA ASN A 121 -16.04 -2.81 12.71
C ASN A 121 -16.08 -2.87 11.18
N LEU A 122 -16.26 -1.77 10.41
CA LEU A 122 -16.61 -1.93 9.00
C LEU A 122 -16.14 -0.82 8.06
N ALA A 123 -15.72 0.33 8.53
CA ALA A 123 -15.67 1.49 7.65
C ALA A 123 -14.28 2.05 7.37
N ASN A 124 -13.30 1.68 8.15
CA ASN A 124 -11.96 2.24 7.98
C ASN A 124 -11.09 1.31 7.16
N PRO A 125 -10.47 1.82 6.08
CA PRO A 125 -9.55 1.00 5.32
C PRO A 125 -8.32 0.66 6.15
N ILE A 126 -7.83 -0.57 5.97
CA ILE A 126 -6.46 -0.91 6.29
C ILE A 126 -5.60 -0.37 5.17
N VAL A 127 -4.64 0.49 5.49
CA VAL A 127 -3.76 1.10 4.50
C VAL A 127 -2.35 0.53 4.65
N LEU A 128 -1.89 -0.10 3.58
CA LEU A 128 -0.51 -0.54 3.40
C LEU A 128 0.18 0.38 2.41
N SER A 129 1.49 0.52 2.52
CA SER A 129 2.29 1.25 1.56
C SER A 129 3.46 0.38 1.09
N TYR A 130 3.44 0.05 -0.18
CA TYR A 130 4.59 -0.53 -0.85
C TYR A 130 5.53 0.61 -1.24
N ILE A 131 6.80 0.52 -0.85
CA ILE A 131 7.81 1.51 -1.23
C ILE A 131 9.01 0.78 -1.81
N ASN A 132 9.36 1.12 -3.05
CA ASN A 132 10.61 0.70 -3.66
C ASN A 132 11.64 1.80 -3.44
N HIS A 133 12.55 1.57 -2.50
CA HIS A 133 13.59 2.52 -2.10
C HIS A 133 14.81 2.45 -3.01
N ASN A 134 15.64 3.47 -2.94
CA ASN A 134 16.98 3.48 -3.52
C ASN A 134 17.02 3.14 -5.02
N ILE A 135 16.06 3.66 -5.77
CA ILE A 135 16.09 3.59 -7.22
C ILE A 135 17.17 4.55 -7.69
N LYS A 136 18.36 4.02 -7.94
CA LYS A 136 19.54 4.81 -8.30
C LYS A 136 19.39 5.41 -9.69
N THR A 137 19.74 6.67 -9.79
CA THR A 137 19.82 7.41 -11.05
C THR A 137 20.95 8.44 -10.97
N ASP A 138 21.49 8.81 -12.11
CA ASP A 138 22.49 9.86 -12.27
C ASP A 138 21.96 11.00 -13.14
N TYR A 139 20.65 11.13 -13.23
CA TYR A 139 20.00 12.09 -14.10
C TYR A 139 20.28 13.52 -13.68
N THR A 140 20.91 14.27 -14.57
CA THR A 140 21.20 15.70 -14.39
C THR A 140 20.30 16.55 -15.26
N ILE A 141 19.63 17.49 -14.64
CA ILE A 141 18.75 18.45 -15.31
C ILE A 141 19.54 19.73 -15.53
N THR A 142 19.73 20.07 -16.81
CA THR A 142 20.41 21.29 -17.23
C THR A 142 19.43 22.41 -17.61
N ASP A 143 18.22 22.06 -18.01
CA ASP A 143 17.14 22.99 -18.28
C ASP A 143 16.29 23.23 -17.03
N THR A 144 16.53 24.36 -16.37
CA THR A 144 15.75 24.78 -15.20
C THR A 144 14.52 25.60 -15.55
N SER A 145 14.26 25.85 -16.83
CA SER A 145 13.08 26.60 -17.29
C SER A 145 11.79 25.79 -17.21
N THR A 146 11.90 24.46 -17.30
CA THR A 146 10.76 23.55 -17.15
C THR A 146 10.62 23.15 -15.69
N PRO A 147 9.49 23.48 -15.01
CA PRO A 147 9.26 23.05 -13.63
C PRO A 147 9.33 21.54 -13.48
N MET A 148 9.95 21.07 -12.41
CA MET A 148 9.98 19.67 -12.06
C MET A 148 8.74 19.31 -11.24
N THR A 149 8.04 18.26 -11.66
CA THR A 149 6.93 17.70 -10.91
C THR A 149 7.39 16.45 -10.17
N TYR A 150 7.16 16.40 -8.86
CA TYR A 150 7.51 15.27 -8.01
C TYR A 150 6.33 14.30 -7.93
N ASP A 151 6.18 13.53 -8.99
CA ASP A 151 5.17 12.48 -9.12
C ASP A 151 5.72 11.31 -9.93
N GLY A 152 4.86 10.41 -10.39
CA GLY A 152 5.28 9.26 -11.18
C GLY A 152 6.02 9.60 -12.47
N SER A 153 5.83 10.80 -13.03
CA SER A 153 6.53 11.24 -14.24
C SER A 153 8.05 11.40 -14.07
N LEU A 154 8.54 11.48 -12.81
CA LEU A 154 9.98 11.43 -12.52
C LEU A 154 10.64 10.15 -13.03
N LEU A 155 9.95 9.02 -12.97
CA LEU A 155 10.47 7.75 -13.48
C LEU A 155 10.82 7.85 -14.96
N LYS A 156 9.94 8.40 -15.76
CA LYS A 156 10.17 8.63 -17.18
C LYS A 156 11.28 9.64 -17.41
N ARG A 157 11.25 10.75 -16.68
CA ARG A 157 12.24 11.84 -16.80
C ARG A 157 13.64 11.36 -16.45
N CYS A 158 13.79 10.48 -15.47
CA CYS A 158 15.05 9.89 -15.06
C CYS A 158 15.43 8.63 -15.85
N ASN A 159 14.73 8.31 -16.93
CA ASN A 159 14.96 7.15 -17.79
C ASN A 159 14.88 5.80 -17.06
N ILE A 160 14.04 5.70 -16.06
CA ILE A 160 13.78 4.43 -15.35
C ILE A 160 12.76 3.63 -16.13
N LEU A 161 13.13 2.42 -16.55
CA LEU A 161 12.22 1.52 -17.24
C LEU A 161 11.27 0.86 -16.24
N LEU A 162 9.97 0.77 -16.56
CA LEU A 162 8.98 0.15 -15.69
C LEU A 162 9.30 -1.31 -15.37
N ASN A 163 9.88 -2.05 -16.32
CA ASN A 163 10.30 -3.42 -16.09
C ASN A 163 11.39 -3.56 -15.01
N ASN A 164 12.20 -2.52 -14.83
CA ASN A 164 13.27 -2.55 -13.84
C ASN A 164 12.78 -2.29 -12.41
N ILE A 165 11.59 -1.75 -12.25
CA ILE A 165 10.93 -1.53 -10.95
C ILE A 165 9.74 -2.46 -10.72
N ALA A 166 9.50 -3.40 -11.64
CA ALA A 166 8.41 -4.36 -11.53
C ALA A 166 8.61 -5.29 -10.33
N CYS A 167 7.55 -5.46 -9.55
CA CYS A 167 7.54 -6.28 -8.36
C CYS A 167 6.16 -6.91 -8.18
N SER A 168 6.14 -8.20 -7.84
CA SER A 168 4.92 -8.90 -7.48
C SER A 168 5.03 -9.46 -6.08
N PHE A 169 4.00 -9.31 -5.28
CA PHE A 169 3.95 -9.83 -3.93
C PHE A 169 2.54 -10.25 -3.54
N SER A 170 2.46 -11.05 -2.50
CA SER A 170 1.20 -11.45 -1.89
C SER A 170 1.29 -11.35 -0.38
N PHE A 171 0.14 -11.30 0.25
CA PHE A 171 -0.01 -11.37 1.70
C PHE A 171 -1.36 -11.97 2.05
N ASP A 172 -1.42 -12.54 3.24
CA ASP A 172 -2.65 -13.08 3.80
C ASP A 172 -3.28 -12.06 4.73
N VAL A 173 -4.60 -11.88 4.59
CA VAL A 173 -5.42 -11.12 5.51
C VAL A 173 -6.23 -12.10 6.34
N TYR A 174 -6.06 -12.06 7.65
CA TYR A 174 -6.84 -12.82 8.61
C TYR A 174 -7.79 -11.89 9.33
N VAL A 175 -9.03 -12.29 9.46
CA VAL A 175 -10.01 -11.60 10.30
C VAL A 175 -10.46 -12.52 11.41
N THR A 176 -10.58 -11.96 12.62
CA THR A 176 -11.15 -12.65 13.78
C THR A 176 -12.43 -11.95 14.15
N ASN A 177 -13.53 -12.69 14.28
CA ASN A 177 -14.81 -12.14 14.71
C ASN A 177 -14.94 -12.12 16.24
N ASN A 178 -16.03 -11.58 16.75
CA ASN A 178 -16.27 -11.42 18.18
C ASN A 178 -16.62 -12.73 18.93
N ILE A 179 -16.75 -13.84 18.22
CA ILE A 179 -16.82 -15.18 18.80
C ILE A 179 -15.53 -15.99 18.57
N SER A 180 -14.43 -15.29 18.23
CA SER A 180 -13.09 -15.85 18.08
C SER A 180 -12.91 -16.86 16.93
N GLN A 181 -13.74 -16.78 15.91
CA GLN A 181 -13.54 -17.52 14.66
C GLN A 181 -12.61 -16.76 13.74
N GLU A 182 -11.73 -17.46 13.06
CA GLU A 182 -10.76 -16.89 12.14
C GLU A 182 -11.08 -17.23 10.68
N PHE A 183 -10.92 -16.24 9.83
CA PHE A 183 -11.14 -16.33 8.37
C PHE A 183 -9.95 -15.76 7.64
N LYS A 184 -9.69 -16.23 6.44
CA LYS A 184 -8.50 -15.89 5.64
C LYS A 184 -8.86 -15.51 4.23
N CYS A 185 -8.14 -14.51 3.70
CA CYS A 185 -8.13 -14.13 2.29
C CYS A 185 -6.69 -13.84 1.87
N THR A 186 -6.27 -14.31 0.70
CA THR A 186 -4.95 -13.98 0.14
C THR A 186 -5.08 -12.95 -0.96
N ILE A 187 -4.25 -11.92 -0.90
CA ILE A 187 -4.22 -10.80 -1.85
C ILE A 187 -2.92 -10.85 -2.65
N TYR A 188 -3.04 -10.70 -3.96
CA TYR A 188 -1.92 -10.65 -4.91
C TYR A 188 -1.83 -9.26 -5.51
N ILE A 189 -0.65 -8.68 -5.52
CA ILE A 189 -0.37 -7.32 -6.02
C ILE A 189 0.76 -7.36 -7.02
N ASP A 190 0.56 -6.69 -8.15
CA ASP A 190 1.57 -6.44 -9.18
C ASP A 190 1.85 -4.94 -9.27
N ILE A 191 3.11 -4.56 -9.16
CA ILE A 191 3.59 -3.18 -9.24
C ILE A 191 4.59 -3.08 -10.41
N PRO A 192 4.61 -1.96 -11.16
CA PRO A 192 3.75 -0.79 -11.07
C PRO A 192 2.35 -1.04 -11.64
N LEU A 193 1.39 -0.26 -11.15
CA LEU A 193 0.06 -0.24 -11.76
C LEU A 193 0.15 0.53 -13.08
N ASP A 194 0.19 -0.17 -14.18
CA ASP A 194 0.18 0.42 -15.52
C ASP A 194 -1.03 -0.14 -16.28
N LEU A 195 -2.01 0.73 -16.50
CA LEU A 195 -3.28 0.39 -17.12
C LEU A 195 -3.33 1.01 -18.52
N ASP A 196 -4.12 0.43 -19.41
CA ASP A 196 -4.22 0.82 -20.83
C ASP A 196 -4.34 2.35 -21.06
N ASN A 197 -5.00 3.06 -20.15
CA ASN A 197 -5.22 4.51 -20.26
C ASN A 197 -4.50 5.34 -19.18
N GLN A 198 -3.75 4.70 -18.29
CA GLN A 198 -3.06 5.36 -17.18
C GLN A 198 -1.69 4.73 -16.99
N SER A 199 -0.64 5.50 -17.22
CA SER A 199 0.73 5.11 -16.92
C SER A 199 1.30 6.02 -15.84
N ILE A 200 2.05 5.45 -14.92
CA ILE A 200 2.79 6.21 -13.90
C ILE A 200 3.79 7.18 -14.54
N TYR A 201 4.19 6.95 -15.78
CA TYR A 201 5.02 7.89 -16.54
C TYR A 201 4.32 9.22 -16.85
N ASN A 202 3.00 9.26 -16.81
CA ASN A 202 2.22 10.47 -17.07
C ASN A 202 1.85 11.23 -15.79
N GLY A 203 2.31 10.77 -14.62
CA GLY A 203 2.02 11.35 -13.33
C GLY A 203 1.60 10.32 -12.30
N ASN A 204 0.69 10.69 -11.40
CA ASN A 204 0.16 9.78 -10.41
C ASN A 204 -0.91 8.86 -10.99
N ILE A 205 -1.00 7.65 -10.44
CA ILE A 205 -2.10 6.72 -10.73
C ILE A 205 -2.98 6.61 -9.50
N THR A 206 -4.28 6.79 -9.70
CA THR A 206 -5.32 6.47 -8.72
C THR A 206 -6.28 5.45 -9.33
N LEU A 207 -6.43 4.33 -8.65
CA LEU A 207 -7.33 3.26 -9.07
C LEU A 207 -8.26 2.89 -7.92
N LYS A 208 -9.56 2.88 -8.20
CA LYS A 208 -10.59 2.31 -7.31
C LYS A 208 -11.11 1.05 -7.97
N LYS A 209 -11.00 -0.05 -7.29
CA LYS A 209 -11.43 -1.35 -7.80
C LYS A 209 -12.45 -1.95 -6.86
N ASP A 210 -13.67 -2.14 -7.38
CA ASP A 210 -14.67 -2.96 -6.71
C ASP A 210 -14.23 -4.42 -6.79
N THR A 211 -14.27 -5.08 -5.66
CA THR A 211 -13.83 -6.47 -5.53
C THR A 211 -14.89 -7.29 -4.82
N ASN A 212 -14.74 -8.58 -4.90
CA ASN A 212 -15.58 -9.51 -4.15
C ASN A 212 -14.72 -10.65 -3.61
N PHE A 213 -13.63 -10.27 -2.94
CA PHE A 213 -12.75 -11.24 -2.31
C PHE A 213 -13.35 -11.72 -1.00
N ASN A 214 -13.76 -12.98 -0.99
CA ASN A 214 -14.34 -13.62 0.19
C ASN A 214 -13.24 -14.12 1.13
N PHE A 215 -13.53 -14.02 2.41
CA PHE A 215 -12.76 -14.70 3.44
C PHE A 215 -13.33 -16.10 3.63
N TYR A 216 -12.49 -17.08 3.85
CA TYR A 216 -12.87 -18.45 4.10
C TYR A 216 -12.51 -18.85 5.54
N ARG A 217 -13.34 -19.65 6.17
CA ARG A 217 -13.10 -20.12 7.52
C ARG A 217 -11.74 -20.84 7.60
N TYR A 218 -10.91 -20.39 8.54
CA TYR A 218 -9.57 -20.92 8.76
C TYR A 218 -9.51 -21.74 10.07
N ARG A 219 -10.12 -21.23 11.16
CA ARG A 219 -10.27 -21.89 12.47
C ARG A 219 -11.60 -21.59 13.12
#